data_7d9c7e1201da2c1fa7562ebcf17e5077
#
_entry.id   7d9c7e1201da2c1fa7562ebcf17e5077
#
_cell.length_a   1.000
_cell.length_b   1.000
_cell.length_c   1.000
_cell.angle_alpha   90.00
_cell.angle_beta   90.00
_cell.angle_gamma   90.00
#
_symmetry.space_group_name_H-M   'P 1'
#
loop_
_entity.id
_entity.type
_entity.pdbx_description
1 polymer ?
#
loop_
_entity_poly.entity_id
_entity_poly.type
_entity_poly.pdbx_seq_one_letter_code
_entity_poly.pdbx_strand_id
1 'polypeptide(L)'
;SVIYSWDHLHKLHKSSKSSARENLIRRMTNYQDITGERVVIVFDGKGQTSESINDEYGIQVFYSKSGTTAYQIIERLAGKYSKNRKITVASRDRAVLDTCSSFGADAISPKTLEELLEQAERDLRKRMV
;
A
#
# COMPACT_ATOMS: atom_id res chain seq x y z
N SER A 1 -4.95 -6.00 -2.99
CA SER A 1 -5.76 -5.48 -4.09
C SER A 1 -4.92 -4.78 -5.16
N VAL A 2 -3.89 -4.04 -4.76
CA VAL A 2 -3.01 -3.33 -5.72
C VAL A 2 -2.28 -4.33 -6.63
N ILE A 3 -1.76 -5.41 -6.09
CA ILE A 3 -1.05 -6.44 -6.87
C ILE A 3 -1.95 -7.01 -7.97
N TYR A 4 -3.21 -7.30 -7.66
CA TYR A 4 -4.15 -7.85 -8.65
C TYR A 4 -4.59 -6.81 -9.68
N SER A 5 -4.52 -5.53 -9.34
CA SER A 5 -4.98 -4.45 -10.22
C SER A 5 -3.89 -3.97 -11.19
N TRP A 6 -2.63 -4.12 -10.83
CA TRP A 6 -1.52 -3.75 -11.72
C TRP A 6 -1.10 -4.95 -12.56
N ASP A 7 -1.24 -4.85 -13.87
CA ASP A 7 -1.03 -5.97 -14.79
C ASP A 7 0.29 -6.71 -14.60
N HIS A 8 1.41 -6.00 -14.51
CA HIS A 8 2.71 -6.64 -14.39
C HIS A 8 2.89 -7.34 -13.02
N LEU A 9 2.31 -6.80 -11.95
CA LEU A 9 2.36 -7.44 -10.64
C LEU A 9 1.41 -8.62 -10.56
N HIS A 10 0.25 -8.55 -11.22
CA HIS A 10 -0.68 -9.66 -11.30
C HIS A 10 -0.04 -10.86 -12.02
N LYS A 11 0.64 -10.62 -13.13
CA LYS A 11 1.38 -11.65 -13.86
C LYS A 11 2.49 -12.25 -13.01
N LEU A 12 3.25 -11.42 -12.32
CA LEU A 12 4.32 -11.85 -11.44
C LEU A 12 3.78 -12.66 -10.26
N HIS A 13 2.62 -12.28 -9.71
CA HIS A 13 1.97 -12.98 -8.61
C HIS A 13 1.56 -14.40 -9.00
N LYS A 14 1.14 -14.62 -10.25
CA LYS A 14 0.81 -15.95 -10.76
C LYS A 14 2.02 -16.88 -10.78
N SER A 15 3.21 -16.35 -11.06
CA SER A 15 4.42 -17.15 -11.10
C SER A 15 5.16 -17.16 -9.76
N SER A 16 5.10 -16.08 -8.98
CA SER A 16 5.75 -15.99 -7.68
C SER A 16 5.11 -14.90 -6.83
N LYS A 17 4.39 -15.33 -5.79
CA LYS A 17 3.74 -14.43 -4.83
C LYS A 17 4.76 -13.55 -4.09
N SER A 18 5.87 -14.14 -3.65
CA SER A 18 6.93 -13.41 -2.96
C SER A 18 7.55 -12.34 -3.82
N SER A 19 7.79 -12.63 -5.10
CA SER A 19 8.38 -11.68 -6.04
C SER A 19 7.44 -10.49 -6.29
N ALA A 20 6.13 -10.73 -6.38
CA ALA A 20 5.15 -9.65 -6.53
C ALA A 20 5.15 -8.73 -5.31
N ARG A 21 5.19 -9.30 -4.11
CA ARG A 21 5.23 -8.51 -2.87
C ARG A 21 6.52 -7.70 -2.76
N GLU A 22 7.66 -8.29 -3.07
CA GLU A 22 8.94 -7.59 -3.06
C GLU A 22 8.97 -6.45 -4.07
N ASN A 23 8.40 -6.66 -5.25
CA ASN A 23 8.33 -5.62 -6.28
C ASN A 23 7.50 -4.44 -5.80
N LEU A 24 6.34 -4.69 -5.19
CA LEU A 24 5.50 -3.64 -4.64
C LEU A 24 6.24 -2.88 -3.52
N ILE A 25 6.88 -3.58 -2.59
CA ILE A 25 7.63 -2.97 -1.49
C ILE A 25 8.72 -2.05 -2.05
N ARG A 26 9.48 -2.52 -3.03
CA ARG A 26 10.56 -1.74 -3.63
C ARG A 26 10.03 -0.49 -4.31
N ARG A 27 8.96 -0.63 -5.08
CA ARG A 27 8.37 0.50 -5.80
C ARG A 27 7.80 1.55 -4.85
N MET A 28 7.14 1.11 -3.78
CA MET A 28 6.59 2.02 -2.78
C MET A 28 7.70 2.66 -1.93
N THR A 29 8.79 1.96 -1.68
CA THR A 29 9.96 2.52 -1.02
C THR A 29 10.54 3.67 -1.84
N ASN A 30 10.68 3.47 -3.15
CA ASN A 30 11.14 4.54 -4.05
C ASN A 30 10.20 5.74 -4.03
N TYR A 31 8.89 5.50 -4.01
CA TYR A 31 7.91 6.58 -3.92
C TYR A 31 8.06 7.38 -2.63
N GLN A 32 8.24 6.71 -1.50
CA GLN A 32 8.49 7.36 -0.22
C GLN A 32 9.76 8.22 -0.26
N ASP A 33 10.82 7.68 -0.86
CA ASP A 33 12.10 8.40 -0.97
C ASP A 33 11.99 9.63 -1.86
N ILE A 34 11.25 9.52 -2.96
CA ILE A 34 11.07 10.62 -3.92
C ILE A 34 10.20 11.73 -3.33
N THR A 35 9.09 11.37 -2.69
CA THR A 35 8.07 12.34 -2.28
C THR A 35 8.19 12.79 -0.83
N GLY A 36 8.87 12.03 0.01
CA GLY A 36 8.87 12.24 1.46
C GLY A 36 7.59 11.79 2.14
N GLU A 37 6.63 11.23 1.40
CA GLU A 37 5.39 10.71 1.96
C GLU A 37 5.66 9.40 2.68
N ARG A 38 5.18 9.28 3.91
CA ARG A 38 5.32 8.03 4.67
C ARG A 38 4.40 6.96 4.10
N VAL A 39 4.96 5.80 3.77
CA VAL A 39 4.23 4.68 3.17
C VAL A 39 4.12 3.52 4.14
N VAL A 40 2.94 2.93 4.20
CA VAL A 40 2.69 1.68 4.92
C VAL A 40 2.01 0.71 3.96
N ILE A 41 2.52 -0.51 3.90
CA ILE A 41 1.91 -1.58 3.09
C ILE A 41 1.28 -2.60 4.03
N VAL A 42 0.13 -3.12 3.67
CA VAL A 42 -0.58 -4.13 4.45
C VAL A 42 -0.87 -5.35 3.58
N PHE A 43 -0.37 -6.50 4.00
CA PHE A 43 -0.61 -7.79 3.34
C PHE A 43 -1.41 -8.72 4.25
N ASP A 44 -2.12 -9.64 3.64
CA ASP A 44 -2.69 -10.77 4.37
C ASP A 44 -1.58 -11.74 4.75
N GLY A 45 -1.44 -11.99 6.04
CA GLY A 45 -0.48 -12.95 6.58
C GLY A 45 -1.13 -14.28 6.85
N LYS A 46 -1.56 -14.99 5.83
CA LYS A 46 -2.26 -16.26 5.95
C LYS A 46 -1.49 -17.26 6.80
N GLY A 47 -2.20 -17.87 7.75
CA GLY A 47 -1.64 -18.91 8.61
C GLY A 47 -0.81 -18.39 9.78
N GLN A 48 -0.63 -17.09 9.93
CA GLN A 48 0.08 -16.53 11.07
C GLN A 48 -0.83 -16.48 12.29
N THR A 49 -0.27 -16.75 13.46
CA THR A 49 -0.99 -16.70 14.72
C THR A 49 -1.07 -15.31 15.33
N SER A 50 -0.21 -14.39 14.87
CA SER A 50 -0.16 -13.02 15.35
C SER A 50 0.12 -12.05 14.20
N GLU A 51 -0.29 -10.81 14.37
CA GLU A 51 0.09 -9.74 13.45
C GLU A 51 1.59 -9.50 13.56
N SER A 52 2.21 -9.14 12.46
CA SER A 52 3.61 -8.74 12.45
C SER A 52 3.79 -7.44 11.69
N ILE A 53 4.79 -6.67 12.10
CA ILE A 53 5.21 -5.44 11.45
C ILE A 53 6.67 -5.59 11.12
N ASN A 54 7.00 -5.50 9.84
CA ASN A 54 8.38 -5.55 9.38
C ASN A 54 8.77 -4.19 8.82
N ASP A 55 10.00 -3.79 9.08
CA ASP A 55 10.56 -2.56 8.56
C ASP A 55 11.50 -2.93 7.41
N GLU A 56 10.94 -3.06 6.22
CA GLU A 56 11.69 -3.49 5.05
C GLU A 56 12.02 -2.28 4.17
N TYR A 57 13.30 -2.12 3.82
CA TYR A 57 13.79 -1.04 2.94
C TYR A 57 13.36 0.36 3.40
N GLY A 58 13.14 0.55 4.70
CA GLY A 58 12.78 1.84 5.26
C GLY A 58 11.28 2.16 5.26
N ILE A 59 10.42 1.24 4.86
CA ILE A 59 8.97 1.37 4.99
C ILE A 59 8.40 0.30 5.91
N GLN A 60 7.24 0.57 6.50
CA GLN A 60 6.56 -0.40 7.36
C GLN A 60 5.68 -1.32 6.53
N VAL A 61 5.79 -2.62 6.80
CA VAL A 61 4.98 -3.64 6.14
C VAL A 61 4.26 -4.45 7.22
N PHE A 62 2.94 -4.40 7.19
CA PHE A 62 2.09 -5.14 8.13
C PHE A 62 1.64 -6.45 7.49
N TYR A 63 1.58 -7.49 8.31
CA TYR A 63 1.00 -8.78 7.91
C TYR A 63 -0.10 -9.13 8.91
N SER A 64 -1.31 -9.35 8.40
CA SER A 64 -2.43 -9.73 9.26
C SER A 64 -2.27 -11.15 9.79
N LYS A 65 -2.86 -11.42 10.96
CA LYS A 65 -2.92 -12.76 11.52
C LYS A 65 -4.10 -13.52 10.96
N SER A 66 -4.14 -14.84 11.18
CA SER A 66 -5.29 -15.70 10.87
C SER A 66 -6.57 -15.11 11.51
N GLY A 67 -7.65 -15.06 10.73
CA GLY A 67 -8.92 -14.51 11.18
C GLY A 67 -9.05 -13.00 11.08
N THR A 68 -7.97 -12.31 10.70
CA THR A 68 -7.97 -10.86 10.47
C THR A 68 -7.59 -10.60 9.02
N THR A 69 -8.24 -9.66 8.36
CA THR A 69 -7.93 -9.29 6.98
C THR A 69 -7.02 -8.08 6.92
N ALA A 70 -6.32 -7.91 5.79
CA ALA A 70 -5.56 -6.70 5.53
C ALA A 70 -6.48 -5.47 5.58
N TYR A 71 -7.70 -5.58 5.11
CA TYR A 71 -8.67 -4.48 5.12
C TYR A 71 -8.99 -4.00 6.53
N GLN A 72 -9.11 -4.91 7.49
CA GLN A 72 -9.36 -4.54 8.89
C GLN A 72 -8.20 -3.73 9.48
N ILE A 73 -6.96 -4.08 9.12
CA ILE A 73 -5.78 -3.32 9.54
C ILE A 73 -5.79 -1.93 8.92
N ILE A 74 -6.09 -1.82 7.63
CA ILE A 74 -6.15 -0.54 6.92
C ILE A 74 -7.20 0.37 7.57
N GLU A 75 -8.39 -0.14 7.85
CA GLU A 75 -9.46 0.63 8.47
C GLU A 75 -9.07 1.07 9.89
N ARG A 76 -8.41 0.22 10.65
CA ARG A 76 -7.92 0.54 11.98
C ARG A 76 -6.89 1.67 11.94
N LEU A 77 -5.94 1.60 11.02
CA LEU A 77 -4.92 2.64 10.87
C LEU A 77 -5.53 3.96 10.42
N ALA A 78 -6.44 3.93 9.45
CA ALA A 78 -7.14 5.12 8.99
C ALA A 78 -7.93 5.77 10.12
N GLY A 79 -8.67 4.98 10.89
CA GLY A 79 -9.44 5.50 12.02
C GLY A 79 -8.57 6.11 13.11
N LYS A 80 -7.40 5.52 13.35
CA LYS A 80 -6.49 5.99 14.40
C LYS A 80 -5.77 7.29 14.03
N TYR A 81 -5.36 7.44 12.78
CA TYR A 81 -4.45 8.52 12.39
C TYR A 81 -5.07 9.63 11.55
N SER A 82 -6.25 9.42 10.93
CA SER A 82 -6.84 10.43 10.03
C SER A 82 -7.18 11.73 10.71
N LYS A 83 -7.42 11.74 12.01
CA LYS A 83 -7.73 12.97 12.76
C LYS A 83 -6.54 13.93 12.87
N ASN A 84 -5.33 13.39 12.89
CA ASN A 84 -4.12 14.14 13.16
C ASN A 84 -3.19 14.26 11.96
N ARG A 85 -3.44 13.49 10.91
CA ARG A 85 -2.57 13.43 9.73
C ARG A 85 -3.41 13.28 8.47
N LYS A 86 -2.89 13.82 7.38
CA LYS A 86 -3.47 13.56 6.07
C LYS A 86 -3.07 12.15 5.65
N ILE A 87 -4.06 11.29 5.41
CA ILE A 87 -3.85 9.89 5.03
C ILE A 87 -4.53 9.63 3.70
N THR A 88 -3.84 8.93 2.82
CA THR A 88 -4.40 8.44 1.56
C THR A 88 -4.43 6.93 1.61
N VAL A 89 -5.57 6.33 1.30
CA VAL A 89 -5.75 4.88 1.25
C VAL A 89 -5.98 4.45 -0.19
N ALA A 90 -5.19 3.48 -0.64
CA ALA A 90 -5.34 2.89 -1.97
C ALA A 90 -5.85 1.45 -1.83
N SER A 91 -6.98 1.15 -2.42
CA SER A 91 -7.57 -0.18 -2.42
C SER A 91 -8.52 -0.34 -3.59
N ARG A 92 -8.69 -1.56 -4.04
CA ARG A 92 -9.72 -1.91 -5.02
C ARG A 92 -11.07 -2.12 -4.37
N ASP A 93 -11.12 -2.37 -3.07
CA ASP A 93 -12.34 -2.67 -2.34
C ASP A 93 -13.10 -1.38 -1.99
N ARG A 94 -14.30 -1.23 -2.55
CA ARG A 94 -15.11 -0.03 -2.38
C ARG A 94 -15.53 0.18 -0.93
N ALA A 95 -15.86 -0.90 -0.22
CA ALA A 95 -16.28 -0.80 1.17
C ALA A 95 -15.16 -0.26 2.06
N VAL A 96 -13.92 -0.70 1.82
CA VAL A 96 -12.74 -0.21 2.53
C VAL A 96 -12.55 1.28 2.26
N LEU A 97 -12.64 1.70 1.00
CA LEU A 97 -12.48 3.11 0.62
C LEU A 97 -13.55 3.98 1.27
N ASP A 98 -14.81 3.53 1.27
CA ASP A 98 -15.91 4.28 1.87
C ASP A 98 -15.74 4.40 3.38
N THR A 99 -15.32 3.33 4.06
CA THR A 99 -15.07 3.36 5.50
C THR A 99 -13.93 4.32 5.83
N CYS A 100 -12.82 4.25 5.10
CA CYS A 100 -11.67 5.13 5.33
C CYS A 100 -12.02 6.59 5.04
N SER A 101 -12.81 6.86 4.00
CA SER A 101 -13.29 8.21 3.71
C SER A 101 -14.14 8.77 4.85
N SER A 102 -14.95 7.93 5.48
CA SER A 102 -15.77 8.36 6.62
C SER A 102 -14.93 8.79 7.82
N PHE A 103 -13.69 8.32 7.93
CA PHE A 103 -12.74 8.75 8.95
C PHE A 103 -11.97 10.02 8.56
N GLY A 104 -12.14 10.50 7.35
CA GLY A 104 -11.45 11.68 6.85
C GLY A 104 -10.22 11.39 5.99
N ALA A 105 -9.95 10.13 5.67
CA ALA A 105 -8.87 9.80 4.76
C ALA A 105 -9.26 10.05 3.30
N ASP A 106 -8.28 10.38 2.47
CA ASP A 106 -8.47 10.38 1.02
C ASP A 106 -8.44 8.94 0.54
N ALA A 107 -9.37 8.60 -0.36
CA ALA A 107 -9.49 7.24 -0.87
C ALA A 107 -9.28 7.23 -2.38
N ILE A 108 -8.33 6.41 -2.84
CA ILE A 108 -7.99 6.32 -4.25
C ILE A 108 -7.97 4.87 -4.74
N SER A 109 -8.16 4.71 -6.04
CA SER A 109 -8.04 3.40 -6.68
C SER A 109 -6.57 3.01 -6.86
N PRO A 110 -6.28 1.71 -7.05
CA PRO A 110 -4.93 1.28 -7.40
C PRO A 110 -4.41 1.92 -8.68
N LYS A 111 -5.28 2.19 -9.64
CA LYS A 111 -4.91 2.88 -10.88
C LYS A 111 -4.44 4.31 -10.61
N THR A 112 -5.16 5.04 -9.78
CA THR A 112 -4.76 6.39 -9.39
C THR A 112 -3.42 6.37 -8.66
N LEU A 113 -3.19 5.39 -7.77
CA LEU A 113 -1.91 5.23 -7.11
C LEU A 113 -0.79 4.99 -8.12
N GLU A 114 -1.01 4.13 -9.12
CA GLU A 114 -0.02 3.87 -10.16
C GLU A 114 0.34 5.15 -10.93
N GLU A 115 -0.65 5.97 -11.24
CA GLU A 115 -0.43 7.25 -11.91
C GLU A 115 0.41 8.20 -11.05
N LEU A 116 0.17 8.23 -9.74
CA LEU A 116 0.98 9.04 -8.81
C LEU A 116 2.43 8.55 -8.75
N LEU A 117 2.64 7.24 -8.73
CA LEU A 117 3.99 6.67 -8.74
C LEU A 117 4.72 7.02 -10.05
N GLU A 118 4.06 6.85 -11.17
CA GLU A 118 4.63 7.18 -12.48
C GLU A 118 4.97 8.67 -12.59
N GLN A 119 4.12 9.54 -12.07
CA GLN A 119 4.39 10.97 -12.07
C GLN A 119 5.61 11.32 -11.21
N ALA A 120 5.72 10.74 -10.02
CA ALA A 120 6.87 10.95 -9.14
C ALA A 120 8.16 10.46 -9.80
N GLU A 121 8.12 9.31 -10.46
CA GLU A 121 9.27 8.75 -11.18
C GLU A 121 9.69 9.64 -12.35
N ARG A 122 8.73 10.19 -13.10
CA ARG A 122 9.01 11.14 -14.18
C ARG A 122 9.64 12.43 -13.65
N ASP A 123 9.10 12.97 -12.57
CA ASP A 123 9.62 14.20 -11.96
C ASP A 123 11.05 14.01 -11.46
N LEU A 124 11.37 12.85 -10.91
CA LEU A 124 12.72 12.53 -10.48
C LEU A 124 13.68 12.50 -11.67
N ARG A 125 13.30 11.85 -12.76
CA ARG A 125 14.13 11.80 -13.97
C ARG A 125 14.43 13.19 -14.51
N LYS A 126 13.44 14.09 -14.49
CA LYS A 126 13.64 15.48 -14.93
C LYS A 126 14.66 16.23 -14.08
N ARG A 127 14.65 15.97 -12.77
CA ARG A 127 15.61 16.60 -11.84
C ARG A 127 17.04 16.11 -12.02
N MET A 128 17.20 14.91 -12.56
CA MET A 128 18.50 14.26 -12.73
C MET A 128 19.19 14.61 -14.06
N VAL A 129 18.51 15.30 -14.93
CA VAL A 129 19.03 15.69 -16.26
C VAL A 129 19.70 17.05 -16.21
#